data_f420e4955e1fea5eaf9819180eb94e7a
#
_entry.id   f420e4955e1fea5eaf9819180eb94e7a
#
_cell.length_a   1.000
_cell.length_b   1.000
_cell.length_c   1.000
_cell.angle_alpha   90.00
_cell.angle_beta   90.00
_cell.angle_gamma   90.00
#
_symmetry.space_group_name_H-M   'P 1'
#
loop_
_entity.id
_entity.type
_entity.pdbx_description
1 polymer ?
#
loop_
_entity_poly.entity_id
_entity_poly.type
_entity_poly.pdbx_seq_one_letter_code
_entity_poly.pdbx_strand_id
1 'polypeptide(L)'
;MRYGSAVAEPGLRERKKQQTQQLILDTAARLFAERGFDGVTVAEIARAAELSEMTVFNYFPTKEDLVFGRMEFFEERLVAAVEQRDAGESAVASFGHVLLAGIDQPAARADMIAKVATLIRASPALQAREREVTARYTARLARLFTAETGLPGDDVEAWAAASALMAVQQGLVQHVRNAVLAGRRGKRLTTDAAAQASRALARLESGLADYPSNSL
;
A
#
# COMPACT_ATOMS: atom_id res chain seq x y z
N MET A 1 28.84 14.71 21.14
CA MET A 1 27.84 14.01 21.97
C MET A 1 26.85 13.34 21.01
N ARG A 2 26.83 12.00 20.99
CA ARG A 2 25.93 11.23 20.12
C ARG A 2 24.65 10.98 20.89
N TYR A 3 23.54 11.57 20.47
CA TYR A 3 22.20 11.15 20.90
C TYR A 3 21.77 9.98 20.02
N GLY A 4 21.98 8.75 20.54
CA GLY A 4 21.34 7.57 20.00
C GLY A 4 19.86 7.63 20.34
N SER A 5 19.01 7.82 19.32
CA SER A 5 17.55 7.65 19.44
C SER A 5 17.29 6.15 19.65
N ALA A 6 17.13 5.73 20.89
CA ALA A 6 16.65 4.40 21.23
C ALA A 6 15.19 4.31 20.76
N VAL A 7 14.95 3.56 19.68
CA VAL A 7 13.60 3.13 19.31
C VAL A 7 13.09 2.27 20.46
N ALA A 8 12.13 2.79 21.22
CA ALA A 8 11.53 2.08 22.34
C ALA A 8 10.96 0.75 21.83
N GLU A 9 11.38 -0.38 22.42
CA GLU A 9 10.82 -1.69 22.09
C GLU A 9 9.31 -1.68 22.36
N PRO A 10 8.49 -2.20 21.41
CA PRO A 10 7.04 -2.26 21.61
C PRO A 10 6.70 -3.09 22.85
N GLY A 11 5.79 -2.55 23.69
CA GLY A 11 5.37 -3.20 24.92
C GLY A 11 4.79 -4.59 24.67
N LEU A 12 4.76 -5.45 25.70
CA LEU A 12 4.28 -6.85 25.60
C LEU A 12 2.88 -6.94 24.95
N ARG A 13 1.99 -5.99 25.23
CA ARG A 13 0.64 -5.91 24.65
C ARG A 13 0.69 -5.68 23.14
N GLU A 14 1.55 -4.78 22.67
CA GLU A 14 1.72 -4.50 21.24
C GLU A 14 2.36 -5.69 20.50
N ARG A 15 3.36 -6.34 21.11
CA ARG A 15 3.95 -7.57 20.55
C ARG A 15 2.90 -8.69 20.40
N LYS A 16 2.06 -8.91 21.40
CA LYS A 16 0.96 -9.90 21.33
C LYS A 16 -0.05 -9.55 20.24
N LYS A 17 -0.41 -8.25 20.10
CA LYS A 17 -1.30 -7.78 19.06
C LYS A 17 -0.73 -8.07 17.66
N GLN A 18 0.54 -7.74 17.43
CA GLN A 18 1.23 -8.01 16.17
C GLN A 18 1.35 -9.51 15.87
N GLN A 19 1.63 -10.35 16.88
CA GLN A 19 1.67 -11.81 16.73
C GLN A 19 0.31 -12.37 16.31
N THR A 20 -0.77 -11.94 16.95
CA THR A 20 -2.13 -12.37 16.59
C THR A 20 -2.50 -11.92 15.19
N GLN A 21 -2.20 -10.68 14.82
CA GLN A 21 -2.43 -10.16 13.48
C GLN A 21 -1.67 -10.98 12.42
N GLN A 22 -0.40 -11.29 12.67
CA GLN A 22 0.40 -12.10 11.76
C GLN A 22 -0.15 -13.53 11.62
N LEU A 23 -0.56 -14.17 12.74
CA LEU A 23 -1.16 -15.50 12.72
C LEU A 23 -2.42 -15.55 11.85
N ILE A 24 -3.30 -14.55 11.98
CA ILE A 24 -4.52 -14.45 11.17
C ILE A 24 -4.16 -14.33 9.68
N LEU A 25 -3.24 -13.43 9.33
CA LEU A 25 -2.82 -13.21 7.93
C LEU A 25 -2.18 -14.45 7.32
N ASP A 26 -1.31 -15.15 8.05
CA ASP A 26 -0.63 -16.35 7.54
C ASP A 26 -1.63 -17.51 7.36
N THR A 27 -2.58 -17.66 8.30
CA THR A 27 -3.65 -18.66 8.20
C THR A 27 -4.57 -18.38 7.02
N ALA A 28 -5.00 -17.13 6.84
CA ALA A 28 -5.82 -16.70 5.71
C ALA A 28 -5.10 -16.93 4.37
N ALA A 29 -3.83 -16.51 4.28
CA ALA A 29 -3.03 -16.67 3.07
C ALA A 29 -2.88 -18.14 2.65
N ARG A 30 -2.70 -19.05 3.60
CA ARG A 30 -2.63 -20.49 3.34
C ARG A 30 -3.97 -21.02 2.82
N LEU A 31 -5.08 -20.73 3.50
CA LEU A 31 -6.41 -21.20 3.09
C LEU A 31 -6.83 -20.63 1.73
N PHE A 32 -6.57 -19.35 1.47
CA PHE A 32 -6.84 -18.74 0.17
C PHE A 32 -5.99 -19.34 -0.96
N ALA A 33 -4.75 -19.73 -0.68
CA ALA A 33 -3.89 -20.39 -1.66
C ALA A 33 -4.40 -21.79 -2.01
N GLU A 34 -5.00 -22.51 -1.06
CA GLU A 34 -5.53 -23.86 -1.24
C GLU A 34 -6.88 -23.89 -1.94
N ARG A 35 -7.78 -22.93 -1.65
CA ARG A 35 -9.20 -22.99 -2.01
C ARG A 35 -9.74 -21.75 -2.73
N GLY A 36 -8.88 -20.77 -3.02
CA GLY A 36 -9.29 -19.48 -3.56
C GLY A 36 -9.93 -18.58 -2.51
N PHE A 37 -10.09 -17.29 -2.86
CA PHE A 37 -10.67 -16.30 -1.94
C PHE A 37 -12.13 -16.63 -1.62
N ASP A 38 -12.96 -16.84 -2.63
CA ASP A 38 -14.40 -17.00 -2.45
C ASP A 38 -14.77 -18.33 -1.76
N GLY A 39 -13.91 -19.36 -1.89
CA GLY A 39 -14.09 -20.68 -1.27
C GLY A 39 -13.73 -20.79 0.21
N VAL A 40 -13.37 -19.68 0.90
CA VAL A 40 -12.97 -19.67 2.31
C VAL A 40 -13.82 -18.65 3.06
N THR A 41 -14.30 -18.99 4.27
CA THR A 41 -15.03 -18.11 5.17
C THR A 41 -14.14 -17.58 6.28
N VAL A 42 -14.54 -16.44 6.91
CA VAL A 42 -13.85 -15.91 8.10
C VAL A 42 -13.94 -16.89 9.28
N ALA A 43 -15.07 -17.61 9.41
CA ALA A 43 -15.26 -18.66 10.41
C ALA A 43 -14.22 -19.78 10.30
N GLU A 44 -13.90 -20.21 9.10
CA GLU A 44 -12.87 -21.23 8.85
C GLU A 44 -11.47 -20.73 9.16
N ILE A 45 -11.17 -19.45 8.83
CA ILE A 45 -9.90 -18.81 9.17
C ILE A 45 -9.76 -18.71 10.69
N ALA A 46 -10.80 -18.25 11.39
CA ALA A 46 -10.82 -18.13 12.85
C ALA A 46 -10.57 -19.49 13.51
N ARG A 47 -11.30 -20.54 13.07
CA ARG A 47 -11.12 -21.90 13.58
C ARG A 47 -9.70 -22.41 13.34
N ALA A 48 -9.15 -22.21 12.15
CA ALA A 48 -7.80 -22.66 11.80
C ALA A 48 -6.69 -21.89 12.54
N ALA A 49 -6.97 -20.66 12.98
CA ALA A 49 -6.08 -19.84 13.81
C ALA A 49 -6.32 -20.02 15.32
N GLU A 50 -7.26 -20.90 15.72
CA GLU A 50 -7.67 -21.10 17.12
C GLU A 50 -8.19 -19.82 17.80
N LEU A 51 -8.91 -18.99 17.03
CA LEU A 51 -9.48 -17.71 17.46
C LEU A 51 -11.00 -17.70 17.29
N SER A 52 -11.67 -16.74 17.92
CA SER A 52 -13.07 -16.44 17.61
C SER A 52 -13.18 -15.58 16.34
N GLU A 53 -14.32 -15.71 15.62
CA GLU A 53 -14.60 -14.82 14.47
C GLU A 53 -14.59 -13.34 14.88
N MET A 54 -15.13 -13.03 16.06
CA MET A 54 -15.10 -11.67 16.62
C MET A 54 -13.66 -11.17 16.78
N THR A 55 -12.73 -12.04 17.20
CA THR A 55 -11.32 -11.69 17.28
C THR A 55 -10.77 -11.35 15.90
N VAL A 56 -11.08 -12.14 14.87
CA VAL A 56 -10.63 -11.85 13.50
C VAL A 56 -11.19 -10.52 13.02
N PHE A 57 -12.50 -10.26 13.20
CA PHE A 57 -13.14 -9.01 12.80
C PHE A 57 -12.63 -7.78 13.56
N ASN A 58 -12.17 -7.92 14.80
CA ASN A 58 -11.53 -6.84 15.54
C ASN A 58 -10.18 -6.41 14.94
N TYR A 59 -9.47 -7.32 14.25
CA TYR A 59 -8.23 -7.01 13.54
C TYR A 59 -8.45 -6.63 12.07
N PHE A 60 -9.42 -7.26 11.44
CA PHE A 60 -9.71 -7.13 10.00
C PHE A 60 -11.22 -7.05 9.81
N PRO A 61 -11.79 -5.83 9.70
CA PRO A 61 -13.23 -5.59 9.61
C PRO A 61 -13.93 -6.33 8.47
N THR A 62 -13.21 -6.62 7.38
CA THR A 62 -13.74 -7.36 6.24
C THR A 62 -12.84 -8.55 5.89
N LYS A 63 -13.37 -9.51 5.15
CA LYS A 63 -12.59 -10.64 4.64
C LYS A 63 -11.52 -10.19 3.63
N GLU A 64 -11.83 -9.15 2.85
CA GLU A 64 -10.93 -8.52 1.89
C GLU A 64 -9.69 -7.92 2.56
N ASP A 65 -9.83 -7.40 3.79
CA ASP A 65 -8.72 -6.83 4.56
C ASP A 65 -7.65 -7.87 4.91
N LEU A 66 -8.01 -9.16 4.93
CA LEU A 66 -7.06 -10.26 5.10
C LEU A 66 -6.11 -10.41 3.89
N VAL A 67 -6.51 -9.90 2.73
CA VAL A 67 -5.67 -9.85 1.53
C VAL A 67 -4.92 -8.53 1.43
N PHE A 68 -5.60 -7.42 1.73
CA PHE A 68 -5.10 -6.06 1.51
C PHE A 68 -4.40 -5.42 2.71
N GLY A 69 -4.53 -5.93 3.92
CA GLY A 69 -4.04 -5.26 5.14
C GLY A 69 -2.55 -4.85 5.11
N ARG A 70 -1.69 -5.63 4.43
CA ARG A 70 -0.27 -5.26 4.23
C ARG A 70 -0.09 -4.19 3.16
N MET A 71 -0.99 -4.13 2.18
CA MET A 71 -0.95 -3.16 1.09
C MET A 71 -1.45 -1.81 1.60
N GLU A 72 -2.54 -1.79 2.36
CA GLU A 72 -3.07 -0.58 2.99
C GLU A 72 -2.03 0.09 3.91
N PHE A 73 -1.24 -0.68 4.64
CA PHE A 73 -0.14 -0.14 5.44
C PHE A 73 0.91 0.59 4.58
N PHE A 74 1.19 0.10 3.38
CA PHE A 74 2.13 0.77 2.47
C PHE A 74 1.54 2.06 1.90
N GLU A 75 0.27 2.04 1.50
CA GLU A 75 -0.44 3.22 1.01
C GLU A 75 -0.56 4.31 2.09
N GLU A 76 -0.82 3.92 3.34
CA GLU A 76 -0.79 4.83 4.48
C GLU A 76 0.57 5.55 4.61
N ARG A 77 1.66 4.82 4.42
CA ARG A 77 3.01 5.40 4.45
C ARG A 77 3.27 6.38 3.30
N LEU A 78 2.72 6.11 2.11
CA LEU A 78 2.82 7.03 0.97
C LEU A 78 2.11 8.35 1.27
N VAL A 79 0.89 8.29 1.80
CA VAL A 79 0.14 9.50 2.18
C VAL A 79 0.81 10.23 3.33
N ALA A 80 1.23 9.51 4.37
CA ALA A 80 1.92 10.10 5.52
C ALA A 80 3.24 10.81 5.12
N ALA A 81 3.96 10.29 4.12
CA ALA A 81 5.15 10.95 3.60
C ALA A 81 4.84 12.31 2.98
N VAL A 82 3.73 12.41 2.25
CA VAL A 82 3.27 13.68 1.68
C VAL A 82 2.80 14.64 2.76
N GLU A 83 2.05 14.15 3.77
CA GLU A 83 1.55 14.95 4.90
C GLU A 83 2.69 15.53 5.77
N GLN A 84 3.77 14.78 5.95
CA GLN A 84 4.85 15.09 6.87
C GLN A 84 6.13 15.57 6.17
N ARG A 85 6.04 15.90 4.88
CA ARG A 85 7.20 16.33 4.10
C ARG A 85 7.77 17.65 4.62
N ASP A 86 9.06 17.83 4.45
CA ASP A 86 9.75 19.06 4.82
C ASP A 86 9.25 20.28 4.02
N ALA A 87 9.37 21.46 4.61
CA ALA A 87 9.06 22.72 3.91
C ALA A 87 9.93 22.85 2.64
N GLY A 88 9.30 23.09 1.52
CA GLY A 88 9.97 23.18 0.20
C GLY A 88 10.19 21.84 -0.51
N GLU A 89 9.87 20.69 0.11
CA GLU A 89 9.87 19.41 -0.57
C GLU A 89 8.56 19.23 -1.36
N SER A 90 8.68 18.80 -2.65
CA SER A 90 7.50 18.54 -3.47
C SER A 90 6.76 17.27 -3.00
N ALA A 91 5.43 17.24 -3.20
CA ALA A 91 4.63 16.05 -2.94
C ALA A 91 5.09 14.85 -3.78
N VAL A 92 5.57 15.08 -5.00
CA VAL A 92 6.11 14.04 -5.89
C VAL A 92 7.40 13.46 -5.31
N ALA A 93 8.30 14.30 -4.78
CA ALA A 93 9.58 13.86 -4.22
C ALA A 93 9.35 13.00 -2.96
N SER A 94 8.59 13.48 -1.99
CA SER A 94 8.33 12.75 -0.74
C SER A 94 7.58 11.44 -0.98
N PHE A 95 6.55 11.43 -1.84
CA PHE A 95 5.85 10.23 -2.27
C PHE A 95 6.81 9.25 -2.97
N GLY A 96 7.65 9.76 -3.86
CA GLY A 96 8.63 9.02 -4.63
C GLY A 96 9.68 8.33 -3.75
N HIS A 97 10.17 8.99 -2.72
CA HIS A 97 11.12 8.41 -1.76
C HIS A 97 10.57 7.14 -1.10
N VAL A 98 9.33 7.19 -0.61
CA VAL A 98 8.69 6.02 0.03
C VAL A 98 8.37 4.94 -1.00
N LEU A 99 7.88 5.32 -2.19
CA LEU A 99 7.56 4.39 -3.26
C LEU A 99 8.80 3.60 -3.71
N LEU A 100 9.92 4.29 -3.96
CA LEU A 100 11.18 3.68 -4.39
C LEU A 100 11.81 2.81 -3.30
N ALA A 101 11.78 3.26 -2.03
CA ALA A 101 12.22 2.46 -0.88
C ALA A 101 11.43 1.15 -0.72
N GLY A 102 10.17 1.12 -1.14
CA GLY A 102 9.32 -0.08 -1.14
C GLY A 102 9.69 -1.12 -2.19
N ILE A 103 10.45 -0.73 -3.23
CA ILE A 103 10.78 -1.61 -4.38
C ILE A 103 11.84 -2.67 -4.05
N ASP A 104 12.66 -2.51 -3.03
CA ASP A 104 13.68 -3.51 -2.67
C ASP A 104 13.09 -4.84 -2.16
N GLN A 105 11.80 -4.87 -1.84
CA GLN A 105 11.13 -6.04 -1.27
C GLN A 105 10.46 -7.01 -2.27
N PRO A 106 10.07 -6.65 -3.50
CA PRO A 106 9.39 -7.55 -4.44
C PRO A 106 10.19 -8.81 -4.78
N ALA A 107 11.52 -8.73 -4.85
CA ALA A 107 12.34 -9.88 -5.18
C ALA A 107 12.23 -11.01 -4.15
N ALA A 108 12.22 -10.67 -2.84
CA ALA A 108 12.09 -11.63 -1.75
C ALA A 108 10.63 -12.14 -1.58
N ARG A 109 9.64 -11.39 -2.11
CA ARG A 109 8.20 -11.65 -1.94
C ARG A 109 7.50 -12.05 -3.24
N ALA A 110 8.25 -12.30 -4.30
CA ALA A 110 7.70 -12.52 -5.63
C ALA A 110 6.62 -13.62 -5.68
N ASP A 111 6.82 -14.73 -4.97
CA ASP A 111 5.84 -15.83 -4.93
C ASP A 111 4.57 -15.45 -4.17
N MET A 112 4.69 -14.67 -3.11
CA MET A 112 3.53 -14.14 -2.39
C MET A 112 2.77 -13.13 -3.27
N ILE A 113 3.47 -12.24 -3.95
CA ILE A 113 2.87 -11.27 -4.88
C ILE A 113 2.14 -12.01 -6.01
N ALA A 114 2.72 -13.07 -6.57
CA ALA A 114 2.08 -13.89 -7.60
C ALA A 114 0.78 -14.54 -7.09
N LYS A 115 0.79 -15.11 -5.89
CA LYS A 115 -0.40 -15.70 -5.25
C LYS A 115 -1.50 -14.67 -5.06
N VAL A 116 -1.18 -13.51 -4.47
CA VAL A 116 -2.13 -12.41 -4.26
C VAL A 116 -2.66 -11.87 -5.59
N ALA A 117 -1.80 -11.67 -6.59
CA ALA A 117 -2.22 -11.22 -7.92
C ALA A 117 -3.19 -12.20 -8.58
N THR A 118 -2.97 -13.51 -8.42
CA THR A 118 -3.88 -14.56 -8.93
C THR A 118 -5.23 -14.49 -8.21
N LEU A 119 -5.24 -14.33 -6.87
CA LEU A 119 -6.48 -14.19 -6.10
C LEU A 119 -7.29 -12.97 -6.54
N ILE A 120 -6.64 -11.80 -6.64
CA ILE A 120 -7.30 -10.56 -7.06
C ILE A 120 -7.87 -10.69 -8.46
N ARG A 121 -7.11 -11.28 -9.41
CA ARG A 121 -7.59 -11.51 -10.78
C ARG A 121 -8.84 -12.40 -10.83
N ALA A 122 -8.93 -13.38 -9.94
CA ALA A 122 -10.02 -14.37 -9.92
C ALA A 122 -11.27 -13.89 -9.16
N SER A 123 -11.18 -12.87 -8.29
CA SER A 123 -12.30 -12.43 -7.44
C SER A 123 -12.75 -11.00 -7.78
N PRO A 124 -13.99 -10.81 -8.29
CA PRO A 124 -14.57 -9.49 -8.49
C PRO A 124 -14.67 -8.66 -7.18
N ALA A 125 -14.88 -9.33 -6.04
CA ALA A 125 -14.94 -8.66 -4.73
C ALA A 125 -13.59 -8.05 -4.38
N LEU A 126 -12.48 -8.77 -4.56
CA LEU A 126 -11.13 -8.24 -4.35
C LEU A 126 -10.78 -7.10 -5.31
N GLN A 127 -11.19 -7.19 -6.57
CA GLN A 127 -11.02 -6.09 -7.53
C GLN A 127 -11.81 -4.85 -7.14
N ALA A 128 -13.03 -5.02 -6.62
CA ALA A 128 -13.85 -3.91 -6.13
C ALA A 128 -13.19 -3.26 -4.91
N ARG A 129 -12.71 -4.06 -3.94
CA ARG A 129 -12.00 -3.56 -2.74
C ARG A 129 -10.73 -2.82 -3.11
N GLU A 130 -9.95 -3.30 -4.08
CA GLU A 130 -8.75 -2.61 -4.54
C GLU A 130 -9.07 -1.21 -5.08
N ARG A 131 -10.12 -1.08 -5.90
CA ARG A 131 -10.58 0.22 -6.40
C ARG A 131 -11.05 1.15 -5.27
N GLU A 132 -11.79 0.61 -4.29
CA GLU A 132 -12.26 1.37 -3.13
C GLU A 132 -11.10 1.90 -2.29
N VAL A 133 -10.12 1.05 -1.98
CA VAL A 133 -8.91 1.43 -1.24
C VAL A 133 -8.17 2.54 -1.97
N THR A 134 -7.92 2.38 -3.26
CA THR A 134 -7.29 3.41 -4.08
C THR A 134 -8.05 4.73 -4.07
N ALA A 135 -9.37 4.70 -4.28
CA ALA A 135 -10.21 5.91 -4.27
C ALA A 135 -10.15 6.63 -2.91
N ARG A 136 -10.12 5.88 -1.80
CA ARG A 136 -9.99 6.43 -0.45
C ARG A 136 -8.68 7.21 -0.26
N TYR A 137 -7.55 6.65 -0.69
CA TYR A 137 -6.24 7.31 -0.56
C TYR A 137 -6.09 8.48 -1.54
N THR A 138 -6.62 8.37 -2.76
CA THR A 138 -6.70 9.50 -3.69
C THR A 138 -7.48 10.67 -3.08
N ALA A 139 -8.65 10.40 -2.51
CA ALA A 139 -9.46 11.42 -1.86
C ALA A 139 -8.78 12.04 -0.64
N ARG A 140 -7.98 11.27 0.11
CA ARG A 140 -7.21 11.79 1.25
C ARG A 140 -6.11 12.74 0.78
N LEU A 141 -5.33 12.37 -0.25
CA LEU A 141 -4.34 13.25 -0.84
C LEU A 141 -4.96 14.52 -1.43
N ALA A 142 -6.09 14.41 -2.14
CA ALA A 142 -6.79 15.57 -2.69
C ALA A 142 -7.21 16.53 -1.58
N ARG A 143 -7.77 16.04 -0.47
CA ARG A 143 -8.11 16.88 0.68
C ARG A 143 -6.89 17.55 1.32
N LEU A 144 -5.76 16.84 1.38
CA LEU A 144 -4.51 17.43 1.85
C LEU A 144 -4.09 18.59 0.95
N PHE A 145 -4.12 18.41 -0.36
CA PHE A 145 -3.73 19.44 -1.33
C PHE A 145 -4.66 20.65 -1.30
N THR A 146 -5.98 20.46 -1.21
CA THR A 146 -6.92 21.57 -1.05
C THR A 146 -6.70 22.35 0.26
N ALA A 147 -6.36 21.65 1.35
CA ALA A 147 -6.05 22.30 2.62
C ALA A 147 -4.77 23.15 2.55
N GLU A 148 -3.74 22.68 1.83
CA GLU A 148 -2.47 23.41 1.66
C GLU A 148 -2.57 24.61 0.71
N THR A 149 -3.36 24.46 -0.36
CA THR A 149 -3.53 25.52 -1.38
C THR A 149 -4.64 26.52 -1.04
N GLY A 150 -5.49 26.22 -0.04
CA GLY A 150 -6.67 27.02 0.28
C GLY A 150 -7.79 26.97 -0.77
N LEU A 151 -7.71 26.02 -1.70
CA LEU A 151 -8.71 25.80 -2.74
C LEU A 151 -9.98 25.12 -2.18
N PRO A 152 -11.13 25.20 -2.89
CA PRO A 152 -12.34 24.46 -2.52
C PRO A 152 -12.10 22.95 -2.40
N GLY A 153 -12.86 22.27 -1.53
CA GLY A 153 -12.70 20.82 -1.28
C GLY A 153 -13.02 19.91 -2.46
N ASP A 154 -13.68 20.43 -3.50
CA ASP A 154 -14.00 19.78 -4.78
C ASP A 154 -13.13 20.25 -5.94
N ASP A 155 -11.98 20.87 -5.64
CA ASP A 155 -11.06 21.38 -6.66
C ASP A 155 -10.52 20.27 -7.55
N VAL A 156 -10.63 20.46 -8.87
CA VAL A 156 -10.24 19.47 -9.89
C VAL A 156 -8.73 19.32 -9.99
N GLU A 157 -7.96 20.38 -9.76
CA GLU A 157 -6.49 20.35 -9.82
C GLU A 157 -5.93 19.51 -8.68
N ALA A 158 -6.43 19.70 -7.44
CA ALA A 158 -6.06 18.88 -6.29
C ALA A 158 -6.38 17.40 -6.51
N TRP A 159 -7.56 17.12 -7.07
CA TRP A 159 -7.95 15.76 -7.41
C TRP A 159 -7.07 15.15 -8.51
N ALA A 160 -6.75 15.92 -9.55
CA ALA A 160 -5.88 15.47 -10.64
C ALA A 160 -4.47 15.16 -10.14
N ALA A 161 -3.88 16.02 -9.30
CA ALA A 161 -2.55 15.81 -8.71
C ALA A 161 -2.52 14.55 -7.83
N ALA A 162 -3.51 14.38 -6.95
CA ALA A 162 -3.64 13.19 -6.10
C ALA A 162 -3.80 11.92 -6.94
N SER A 163 -4.65 11.98 -7.99
CA SER A 163 -4.87 10.85 -8.90
C SER A 163 -3.60 10.48 -9.67
N ALA A 164 -2.80 11.45 -10.08
CA ALA A 164 -1.55 11.21 -10.80
C ALA A 164 -0.53 10.48 -9.93
N LEU A 165 -0.36 10.85 -8.65
CA LEU A 165 0.50 10.14 -7.71
C LEU A 165 0.04 8.70 -7.49
N MET A 166 -1.25 8.50 -7.23
CA MET A 166 -1.82 7.17 -7.04
C MET A 166 -1.76 6.32 -8.32
N ALA A 167 -1.87 6.92 -9.50
CA ALA A 167 -1.72 6.22 -10.79
C ALA A 167 -0.30 5.68 -10.98
N VAL A 168 0.74 6.39 -10.54
CA VAL A 168 2.12 5.87 -10.56
C VAL A 168 2.25 4.64 -9.66
N GLN A 169 1.71 4.70 -8.44
CA GLN A 169 1.72 3.56 -7.50
C GLN A 169 0.96 2.35 -8.09
N GLN A 170 -0.24 2.56 -8.62
CA GLN A 170 -1.05 1.50 -9.25
C GLN A 170 -0.37 0.89 -10.47
N GLY A 171 0.18 1.73 -11.35
CA GLY A 171 0.92 1.29 -12.53
C GLY A 171 2.12 0.43 -12.15
N LEU A 172 2.85 0.82 -11.09
CA LEU A 172 3.96 0.05 -10.56
C LEU A 172 3.51 -1.31 -9.99
N VAL A 173 2.44 -1.33 -9.20
CA VAL A 173 1.86 -2.57 -8.65
C VAL A 173 1.45 -3.52 -9.77
N GLN A 174 0.76 -3.02 -10.79
CA GLN A 174 0.36 -3.83 -11.95
C GLN A 174 1.57 -4.32 -12.74
N HIS A 175 2.58 -3.48 -12.94
CA HIS A 175 3.82 -3.87 -13.60
C HIS A 175 4.52 -5.02 -12.86
N VAL A 176 4.67 -4.91 -11.55
CA VAL A 176 5.29 -5.96 -10.70
C VAL A 176 4.45 -7.23 -10.73
N ARG A 177 3.12 -7.15 -10.57
CA ARG A 177 2.23 -8.31 -10.64
C ARG A 177 2.34 -9.06 -11.97
N ASN A 178 2.30 -8.34 -13.09
CA ASN A 178 2.44 -8.94 -14.42
C ASN A 178 3.82 -9.60 -14.59
N ALA A 179 4.87 -8.93 -14.09
CA ALA A 179 6.22 -9.45 -14.14
C ALA A 179 6.37 -10.76 -13.34
N VAL A 180 5.84 -10.83 -12.13
CA VAL A 180 5.93 -12.06 -11.29
C VAL A 180 5.05 -13.19 -11.84
N LEU A 181 3.89 -12.88 -12.41
CA LEU A 181 3.03 -13.86 -13.08
C LEU A 181 3.68 -14.42 -14.35
N ALA A 182 4.49 -13.62 -15.04
CA ALA A 182 5.33 -14.05 -16.16
C ALA A 182 6.63 -14.76 -15.71
N GLY A 183 6.77 -15.09 -14.41
CA GLY A 183 7.92 -15.82 -13.88
C GLY A 183 9.16 -14.97 -13.61
N ARG A 184 9.10 -13.64 -13.77
CA ARG A 184 10.25 -12.76 -13.46
C ARG A 184 10.50 -12.71 -11.96
N ARG A 185 11.78 -12.77 -11.56
CA ARG A 185 12.24 -12.85 -10.16
C ARG A 185 13.56 -12.11 -9.98
N GLY A 186 13.96 -11.91 -8.73
CA GLY A 186 15.29 -11.45 -8.34
C GLY A 186 15.58 -10.01 -8.72
N LYS A 187 16.88 -9.68 -8.78
CA LYS A 187 17.38 -8.31 -8.93
C LYS A 187 16.90 -7.61 -10.23
N ARG A 188 16.70 -8.38 -11.30
CA ARG A 188 16.17 -7.81 -12.55
C ARG A 188 14.76 -7.23 -12.39
N LEU A 189 13.91 -7.89 -11.58
CA LEU A 189 12.57 -7.39 -11.27
C LEU A 189 12.62 -6.06 -10.52
N THR A 190 13.45 -5.97 -9.47
CA THR A 190 13.58 -4.74 -8.68
C THR A 190 14.19 -3.59 -9.48
N THR A 191 15.22 -3.85 -10.28
CA THR A 191 15.86 -2.84 -11.13
C THR A 191 14.88 -2.29 -12.18
N ASP A 192 14.11 -3.18 -12.84
CA ASP A 192 13.11 -2.77 -13.82
C ASP A 192 11.97 -1.98 -13.17
N ALA A 193 11.44 -2.45 -12.04
CA ALA A 193 10.40 -1.74 -11.28
C ALA A 193 10.86 -0.35 -10.83
N ALA A 194 12.08 -0.22 -10.32
CA ALA A 194 12.67 1.06 -9.92
C ALA A 194 12.83 2.02 -11.12
N ALA A 195 13.30 1.52 -12.26
CA ALA A 195 13.42 2.32 -13.47
C ALA A 195 12.06 2.81 -13.99
N GLN A 196 11.00 1.96 -13.93
CA GLN A 196 9.64 2.36 -14.30
C GLN A 196 9.10 3.45 -13.37
N ALA A 197 9.21 3.25 -12.05
CA ALA A 197 8.76 4.23 -11.06
C ALA A 197 9.50 5.55 -11.20
N SER A 198 10.84 5.54 -11.31
CA SER A 198 11.64 6.77 -11.47
C SER A 198 11.27 7.57 -12.71
N ARG A 199 11.04 6.92 -13.86
CA ARG A 199 10.60 7.62 -15.08
C ARG A 199 9.21 8.24 -14.92
N ALA A 200 8.27 7.52 -14.27
CA ALA A 200 6.92 8.03 -14.04
C ALA A 200 6.94 9.22 -13.08
N LEU A 201 7.68 9.12 -11.97
CA LEU A 201 7.85 10.22 -11.01
C LEU A 201 8.52 11.44 -11.65
N ALA A 202 9.59 11.25 -12.43
CA ALA A 202 10.24 12.35 -13.13
C ALA A 202 9.29 13.07 -14.12
N ARG A 203 8.37 12.32 -14.74
CA ARG A 203 7.34 12.91 -15.60
C ARG A 203 6.34 13.76 -14.81
N LEU A 204 5.94 13.31 -13.62
CA LEU A 204 5.08 14.08 -12.74
C LEU A 204 5.81 15.30 -12.17
N GLU A 205 7.05 15.15 -11.76
CA GLU A 205 7.87 16.26 -11.24
C GLU A 205 7.96 17.40 -12.26
N SER A 206 8.16 17.09 -13.55
CA SER A 206 8.20 18.12 -14.60
C SER A 206 6.84 18.77 -14.88
N GLY A 207 5.72 18.12 -14.55
CA GLY A 207 4.37 18.64 -14.75
C GLY A 207 3.68 19.15 -13.47
N LEU A 208 4.13 18.68 -12.28
CA LEU A 208 3.55 18.98 -10.99
C LEU A 208 4.56 19.51 -9.96
N ALA A 209 5.76 19.91 -10.42
CA ALA A 209 6.84 20.36 -9.52
C ALA A 209 6.43 21.53 -8.61
N ASP A 210 5.57 22.41 -9.10
CA ASP A 210 5.09 23.60 -8.41
C ASP A 210 3.77 23.37 -7.65
N TYR A 211 3.28 22.11 -7.58
CA TYR A 211 1.97 21.82 -7.00
C TYR A 211 1.99 20.64 -6.00
N PRO A 212 1.45 20.83 -4.78
CA PRO A 212 1.39 22.11 -4.09
C PRO A 212 2.81 22.54 -3.72
N SER A 213 3.15 23.79 -3.94
CA SER A 213 4.38 24.35 -3.40
C SER A 213 4.12 24.84 -1.99
N ASN A 214 4.85 24.36 -1.00
CA ASN A 214 4.90 24.95 0.34
C ASN A 214 5.57 26.33 0.22
N SER A 215 4.84 27.31 -0.27
CA SER A 215 5.27 28.72 -0.18
C SER A 215 5.08 29.16 1.26
N LEU A 216 6.18 29.27 2.00
CA LEU A 216 6.26 30.01 3.25
C LEU A 216 6.17 31.50 2.99
#